data_4d1c8c77c4291108f1b3b4634fe93a20
#
_entry.id   4d1c8c77c4291108f1b3b4634fe93a20
#
_cell.length_a   1.000
_cell.length_b   1.000
_cell.length_c   1.000
_cell.angle_alpha   90.00
_cell.angle_beta   90.00
_cell.angle_gamma   90.00
#
_symmetry.space_group_name_H-M   'P 1'
#
loop_
_entity.id
_entity.type
_entity.pdbx_description
1 polymer ?
#
loop_
_entity_poly.entity_id
_entity_poly.type
_entity_poly.pdbx_seq_one_letter_code
_entity_poly.pdbx_strand_id
1 'polypeptide(L)'
;VALLLHSFNPVYRNLYLFFFKMNRCYNLQKYKDLHYENMTTMQRATLVLKQEMGIDIEKQNNCKDIHIFINEQIKKNNPIIIPVNLKELYYSKFYNKVDWTHSFLIYGYDKDNELYQVFDSVQNVGGKNLYEFVVQKKEMEKLYESFCENIYADGIYYIESNLVDCKKNWYEIF
;
A
#
# COMPACT_ATOMS: atom_id res chain seq x y z
N VAL A 1 2.71 -0.55 5.51
CA VAL A 1 1.55 -1.15 4.80
C VAL A 1 0.51 -1.63 5.79
N ALA A 2 0.79 -2.58 6.71
CA ALA A 2 -0.23 -3.13 7.63
C ALA A 2 -0.96 -2.08 8.48
N LEU A 3 -0.25 -1.10 9.04
CA LEU A 3 -0.85 -0.01 9.80
C LEU A 3 -1.73 0.88 8.92
N LEU A 4 -1.28 1.19 7.70
CA LEU A 4 -2.04 1.99 6.75
C LEU A 4 -3.35 1.29 6.38
N LEU A 5 -3.30 0.00 6.10
CA LEU A 5 -4.48 -0.78 5.76
C LEU A 5 -5.45 -0.92 6.92
N HIS A 6 -4.95 -1.09 8.15
CA HIS A 6 -5.80 -1.11 9.34
C HIS A 6 -6.55 0.22 9.54
N SER A 7 -5.90 1.35 9.29
CA SER A 7 -6.54 2.66 9.37
C SER A 7 -7.61 2.86 8.29
N PHE A 8 -7.41 2.24 7.11
CA PHE A 8 -8.41 2.24 6.05
C PHE A 8 -9.64 1.40 6.41
N ASN A 9 -9.44 0.17 6.92
CA ASN A 9 -10.52 -0.74 7.30
C ASN A 9 -10.07 -1.65 8.44
N PRO A 10 -10.82 -1.71 9.57
CA PRO A 10 -10.50 -2.58 10.71
C PRO A 10 -10.33 -4.06 10.37
N VAL A 11 -10.88 -4.55 9.26
CA VAL A 11 -10.71 -5.92 8.80
C VAL A 11 -9.22 -6.28 8.59
N TYR A 12 -8.39 -5.29 8.27
CA TYR A 12 -6.93 -5.47 8.16
C TYR A 12 -6.19 -5.46 9.51
N ARG A 13 -6.92 -5.47 10.61
CA ARG A 13 -6.38 -5.38 11.98
C ARG A 13 -5.27 -6.40 12.26
N ASN A 14 -5.42 -7.60 11.73
CA ASN A 14 -4.51 -8.71 12.02
C ASN A 14 -3.34 -8.82 11.03
N LEU A 15 -3.18 -7.88 10.09
CA LEU A 15 -2.05 -7.88 9.16
C LEU A 15 -0.68 -7.80 9.85
N TYR A 16 -0.61 -7.28 11.09
CA TYR A 16 0.64 -7.31 11.85
C TYR A 16 1.12 -8.74 12.17
N LEU A 17 0.19 -9.71 12.23
CA LEU A 17 0.52 -11.13 12.39
C LEU A 17 1.07 -11.77 11.10
N PHE A 18 0.99 -11.06 10.00
CA PHE A 18 1.45 -11.50 8.70
C PHE A 18 2.93 -11.93 8.69
N PHE A 19 3.80 -11.20 9.39
CA PHE A 19 5.22 -11.56 9.49
C PHE A 19 5.43 -12.92 10.19
N PHE A 20 4.63 -13.24 11.18
CA PHE A 20 4.68 -14.55 11.84
C PHE A 20 4.24 -15.65 10.87
N LYS A 21 3.20 -15.41 10.08
CA LYS A 21 2.76 -16.35 9.05
C LYS A 21 3.81 -16.53 7.97
N MET A 22 4.44 -15.48 7.49
CA MET A 22 5.53 -15.58 6.51
C MET A 22 6.62 -16.54 7.00
N ASN A 23 7.07 -16.39 8.24
CA ASN A 23 8.11 -17.24 8.81
C ASN A 23 7.64 -18.69 8.95
N ARG A 24 6.38 -18.91 9.34
CA ARG A 24 5.79 -20.26 9.43
C ARG A 24 5.70 -20.94 8.07
N CYS A 25 5.43 -20.21 7.02
CA CYS A 25 5.29 -20.75 5.67
C CYS A 25 6.56 -21.44 5.15
N TYR A 26 7.74 -21.07 5.61
CA TYR A 26 9.00 -21.76 5.25
C TYR A 26 8.97 -23.24 5.57
N ASN A 27 8.25 -23.66 6.61
CA ASN A 27 8.19 -25.03 7.07
C ASN A 27 7.00 -25.84 6.48
N LEU A 28 6.10 -25.17 5.78
CA LEU A 28 4.95 -25.84 5.19
C LEU A 28 5.28 -26.43 3.82
N GLN A 29 4.96 -27.72 3.61
CA GLN A 29 5.29 -28.43 2.36
C GLN A 29 4.78 -27.70 1.13
N LYS A 30 3.55 -27.17 1.14
CA LYS A 30 2.97 -26.44 0.01
C LYS A 30 3.80 -25.24 -0.47
N TYR A 31 4.56 -24.59 0.42
CA TYR A 31 5.45 -23.49 0.07
C TYR A 31 6.83 -23.95 -0.39
N LYS A 32 7.30 -25.10 0.10
CA LYS A 32 8.51 -25.75 -0.42
C LYS A 32 8.34 -26.14 -1.88
N ASP A 33 7.18 -26.71 -2.21
CA ASP A 33 6.85 -27.09 -3.58
C ASP A 33 6.77 -25.89 -4.54
N LEU A 34 6.54 -24.67 -4.01
CA LEU A 34 6.54 -23.41 -4.75
C LEU A 34 7.92 -22.72 -4.78
N HIS A 35 8.95 -23.38 -4.28
CA HIS A 35 10.29 -22.81 -4.15
C HIS A 35 10.33 -21.45 -3.41
N TYR A 36 9.55 -21.38 -2.34
CA TYR A 36 9.34 -20.17 -1.53
C TYR A 36 10.65 -19.55 -1.03
N GLU A 37 11.65 -20.38 -0.72
CA GLU A 37 12.99 -19.96 -0.31
C GLU A 37 13.72 -19.11 -1.36
N ASN A 38 13.43 -19.34 -2.64
CA ASN A 38 14.05 -18.62 -3.75
C ASN A 38 13.35 -17.29 -4.10
N MET A 39 12.21 -17.02 -3.47
CA MET A 39 11.44 -15.80 -3.71
C MET A 39 12.03 -14.60 -2.98
N THR A 40 11.89 -13.42 -3.56
CA THR A 40 12.15 -12.16 -2.87
C THR A 40 11.17 -11.95 -1.72
N THR A 41 11.50 -11.07 -0.78
CA THR A 41 10.61 -10.74 0.34
C THR A 41 9.23 -10.27 -0.14
N MET A 42 9.18 -9.48 -1.22
CA MET A 42 7.91 -9.00 -1.77
C MET A 42 7.08 -10.13 -2.37
N GLN A 43 7.68 -11.00 -3.16
CA GLN A 43 7.01 -12.17 -3.74
C GLN A 43 6.43 -13.09 -2.66
N ARG A 44 7.21 -13.36 -1.60
CA ARG A 44 6.74 -14.12 -0.44
C ARG A 44 5.57 -13.44 0.26
N ALA A 45 5.68 -12.13 0.46
CA ALA A 45 4.62 -11.33 1.08
C ALA A 45 3.32 -11.41 0.29
N THR A 46 3.37 -11.18 -1.01
CA THR A 46 2.20 -11.23 -1.89
C THR A 46 1.57 -12.62 -1.90
N LEU A 47 2.40 -13.68 -2.02
CA LEU A 47 1.92 -15.05 -2.03
C LEU A 47 1.17 -15.43 -0.74
N VAL A 48 1.75 -15.10 0.41
CA VAL A 48 1.14 -15.43 1.72
C VAL A 48 -0.11 -14.58 1.95
N LEU A 49 -0.13 -13.31 1.60
CA LEU A 49 -1.32 -12.46 1.69
C LEU A 49 -2.47 -13.06 0.88
N LYS A 50 -2.18 -13.48 -0.36
CA LYS A 50 -3.18 -14.09 -1.23
C LYS A 50 -3.70 -15.43 -0.70
N GLN A 51 -2.81 -16.35 -0.36
CA GLN A 51 -3.17 -17.72 -0.01
C GLN A 51 -3.70 -17.89 1.41
N GLU A 52 -3.17 -17.13 2.36
CA GLU A 52 -3.53 -17.26 3.77
C GLU A 52 -4.55 -16.24 4.25
N MET A 53 -4.66 -15.12 3.54
CA MET A 53 -5.47 -14.00 3.98
C MET A 53 -6.51 -13.53 2.95
N GLY A 54 -6.53 -14.09 1.74
CA GLY A 54 -7.45 -13.68 0.68
C GLY A 54 -7.25 -12.24 0.21
N ILE A 55 -6.06 -11.68 0.43
CA ILE A 55 -5.71 -10.32 0.04
C ILE A 55 -4.80 -10.38 -1.17
N ASP A 56 -5.26 -9.89 -2.29
CA ASP A 56 -4.46 -9.78 -3.50
C ASP A 56 -3.87 -8.37 -3.63
N ILE A 57 -2.58 -8.30 -3.89
CA ILE A 57 -1.89 -7.03 -4.17
C ILE A 57 -1.57 -7.04 -5.65
N GLU A 58 -2.26 -6.19 -6.37
CA GLU A 58 -2.08 -6.00 -7.79
C GLU A 58 -1.20 -4.77 -8.07
N LYS A 59 -0.55 -4.78 -9.22
CA LYS A 59 0.31 -3.70 -9.66
C LYS A 59 -0.13 -3.21 -11.02
N GLN A 60 -0.49 -1.94 -11.10
CA GLN A 60 -0.78 -1.25 -12.36
C GLN A 60 0.49 -0.58 -12.88
N ASN A 61 1.06 -1.12 -13.94
CA ASN A 61 2.19 -0.51 -14.65
C ASN A 61 1.70 0.49 -15.71
N ASN A 62 2.54 1.47 -16.03
CA ASN A 62 2.29 2.43 -17.12
C ASN A 62 0.92 3.10 -17.03
N CYS A 63 0.58 3.59 -15.85
CA CYS A 63 -0.67 4.30 -15.64
C CYS A 63 -0.64 5.63 -16.40
N LYS A 64 -1.43 5.74 -17.49
CA LYS A 64 -1.48 6.95 -18.32
C LYS A 64 -2.13 8.13 -17.60
N ASP A 65 -3.13 7.85 -16.79
CA ASP A 65 -3.85 8.84 -15.99
C ASP A 65 -4.07 8.26 -14.59
N ILE A 66 -3.25 8.72 -13.66
CA ILE A 66 -3.31 8.26 -12.26
C ILE A 66 -4.62 8.64 -11.59
N HIS A 67 -5.23 9.76 -12.00
CA HIS A 67 -6.46 10.24 -11.36
C HIS A 67 -7.66 9.39 -11.73
N ILE A 68 -7.76 8.98 -13.00
CA ILE A 68 -8.80 8.05 -13.43
C ILE A 68 -8.63 6.73 -12.66
N PHE A 69 -7.42 6.18 -12.65
CA PHE A 69 -7.13 4.92 -11.98
C PHE A 69 -7.44 4.98 -10.47
N ILE A 70 -6.94 6.00 -9.76
CA ILE A 70 -7.19 6.16 -8.33
C ILE A 70 -8.70 6.27 -8.05
N ASN A 71 -9.43 7.07 -8.82
CA ASN A 71 -10.87 7.23 -8.63
C ASN A 71 -11.66 5.95 -8.88
N GLU A 72 -11.26 5.14 -9.84
CA GLU A 72 -11.87 3.82 -10.08
C GLU A 72 -11.66 2.87 -8.91
N GLN A 73 -10.45 2.82 -8.36
CA GLN A 73 -10.15 1.96 -7.22
C GLN A 73 -10.88 2.45 -5.94
N ILE A 74 -10.92 3.75 -5.68
CA ILE A 74 -11.68 4.31 -4.54
C ILE A 74 -13.16 3.92 -4.63
N LYS A 75 -13.78 4.00 -5.82
CA LYS A 75 -15.18 3.59 -6.03
C LYS A 75 -15.42 2.10 -5.73
N LYS A 76 -14.41 1.27 -5.92
CA LYS A 76 -14.44 -0.16 -5.59
C LYS A 76 -14.11 -0.46 -4.13
N ASN A 77 -13.84 0.57 -3.32
CA ASN A 77 -13.30 0.46 -1.95
C ASN A 77 -11.96 -0.29 -1.88
N ASN A 78 -11.16 -0.25 -2.93
CA ASN A 78 -9.84 -0.84 -2.95
C ASN A 78 -8.82 0.16 -2.39
N PRO A 79 -8.06 -0.17 -1.34
CA PRO A 79 -6.96 0.66 -0.87
C PRO A 79 -5.86 0.78 -1.93
N ILE A 80 -5.35 1.98 -2.11
CA ILE A 80 -4.31 2.28 -3.08
C ILE A 80 -3.04 2.67 -2.34
N ILE A 81 -1.94 2.05 -2.72
CA ILE A 81 -0.60 2.44 -2.26
C ILE A 81 0.15 3.00 -3.45
N ILE A 82 0.40 4.30 -3.41
CA ILE A 82 1.13 4.99 -4.46
C ILE A 82 2.57 5.27 -4.02
N PRO A 83 3.57 4.89 -4.83
CA PRO A 83 4.93 5.30 -4.60
C PRO A 83 5.12 6.77 -4.97
N VAL A 84 5.91 7.48 -4.17
CA VAL A 84 6.14 8.92 -4.34
C VAL A 84 7.59 9.28 -4.05
N ASN A 85 8.02 10.43 -4.58
CA ASN A 85 9.30 11.02 -4.26
C ASN A 85 9.16 11.99 -3.07
N LEU A 86 9.87 11.70 -1.97
CA LEU A 86 9.83 12.56 -0.77
C LEU A 86 10.34 13.98 -1.01
N LYS A 87 11.13 14.21 -2.05
CA LYS A 87 11.59 15.53 -2.44
C LYS A 87 10.43 16.47 -2.81
N GLU A 88 9.36 15.91 -3.37
CA GLU A 88 8.18 16.68 -3.78
C GLU A 88 7.09 16.72 -2.69
N LEU A 89 7.24 15.97 -1.60
CA LEU A 89 6.24 15.85 -0.56
C LEU A 89 6.39 16.95 0.50
N TYR A 90 5.49 17.93 0.50
CA TYR A 90 5.59 19.19 1.26
C TYR A 90 5.80 19.04 2.76
N TYR A 91 5.28 17.97 3.36
CA TYR A 91 5.44 17.69 4.80
C TYR A 91 6.64 16.79 5.12
N SER A 92 7.41 16.40 4.10
CA SER A 92 8.61 15.58 4.28
C SER A 92 9.79 16.43 4.75
N LYS A 93 10.61 15.89 5.65
CA LYS A 93 11.92 16.49 6.00
C LYS A 93 12.90 16.54 4.83
N PHE A 94 12.62 15.79 3.77
CA PHE A 94 13.41 15.74 2.53
C PHE A 94 12.86 16.67 1.44
N TYR A 95 11.79 17.41 1.72
CA TYR A 95 11.19 18.34 0.77
C TYR A 95 12.22 19.30 0.18
N ASN A 96 12.27 19.41 -1.15
CA ASN A 96 13.24 20.19 -1.92
C ASN A 96 14.73 19.87 -1.63
N LYS A 97 15.05 18.68 -1.10
CA LYS A 97 16.43 18.34 -0.72
C LYS A 97 16.99 17.16 -1.50
N VAL A 98 16.38 16.01 -1.39
CA VAL A 98 16.94 14.76 -1.90
C VAL A 98 15.85 13.84 -2.44
N ASP A 99 16.13 13.19 -3.56
CA ASP A 99 15.27 12.16 -4.11
C ASP A 99 15.31 10.93 -3.21
N TRP A 100 14.15 10.55 -2.66
CA TRP A 100 14.02 9.40 -1.79
C TRP A 100 12.67 8.74 -1.95
N THR A 101 12.68 7.42 -2.09
CA THR A 101 11.46 6.64 -2.25
C THR A 101 10.61 6.61 -0.99
N HIS A 102 9.32 6.73 -1.18
CA HIS A 102 8.31 6.58 -0.14
C HIS A 102 7.02 6.03 -0.73
N SER A 103 6.07 5.66 0.11
CA SER A 103 4.73 5.27 -0.31
C SER A 103 3.73 5.65 0.76
N PHE A 104 2.58 6.13 0.35
CA PHE A 104 1.44 6.37 1.23
C PHE A 104 0.17 5.72 0.70
N LEU A 105 -0.84 5.63 1.53
CA LEU A 105 -2.13 5.04 1.18
C LEU A 105 -3.14 6.15 0.88
N ILE A 106 -3.80 6.02 -0.27
CA ILE A 106 -4.94 6.88 -0.64
C ILE A 106 -6.23 6.14 -0.27
N TYR A 107 -7.13 6.81 0.45
CA TYR A 107 -8.40 6.22 0.89
C TYR A 107 -9.63 7.03 0.50
N GLY A 108 -9.46 8.24 -0.03
CA GLY A 108 -10.57 9.07 -0.45
C GLY A 108 -10.17 10.18 -1.43
N TYR A 109 -11.17 10.76 -2.07
CA TYR A 109 -11.05 11.92 -2.96
C TYR A 109 -12.23 12.85 -2.81
N ASP A 110 -11.94 14.07 -2.41
CA ASP A 110 -12.87 15.19 -2.40
C ASP A 110 -12.87 15.86 -3.78
N LYS A 111 -13.97 15.68 -4.54
CA LYS A 111 -14.09 16.17 -5.90
C LYS A 111 -14.25 17.69 -5.96
N ASP A 112 -14.91 18.26 -4.96
CA ASP A 112 -15.25 19.69 -4.97
C ASP A 112 -14.01 20.54 -4.74
N ASN A 113 -13.10 20.05 -3.91
CA ASN A 113 -11.85 20.71 -3.56
C ASN A 113 -10.62 20.12 -4.30
N GLU A 114 -10.80 19.10 -5.13
CA GLU A 114 -9.73 18.38 -5.82
C GLU A 114 -8.62 17.86 -4.88
N LEU A 115 -9.00 17.29 -3.71
CA LEU A 115 -8.10 16.83 -2.67
C LEU A 115 -8.15 15.32 -2.51
N TYR A 116 -6.99 14.67 -2.54
CA TYR A 116 -6.83 13.29 -2.10
C TYR A 116 -6.64 13.23 -0.60
N GLN A 117 -7.36 12.30 0.05
CA GLN A 117 -7.20 11.97 1.45
C GLN A 117 -6.21 10.83 1.58
N VAL A 118 -5.15 11.03 2.33
CA VAL A 118 -4.05 10.07 2.44
C VAL A 118 -3.72 9.74 3.89
N PHE A 119 -3.37 8.48 4.13
CA PHE A 119 -2.68 8.04 5.35
C PHE A 119 -1.20 7.89 5.05
N ASP A 120 -0.37 8.47 5.91
CA ASP A 120 1.08 8.36 5.80
C ASP A 120 1.75 8.17 7.15
N SER A 121 2.89 7.49 7.14
CA SER A 121 3.77 7.35 8.29
C SER A 121 4.87 8.40 8.22
N VAL A 122 4.67 9.54 8.86
CA VAL A 122 5.70 10.58 8.93
C VAL A 122 6.74 10.19 9.97
N GLN A 123 7.99 10.10 9.55
CA GLN A 123 9.11 9.85 10.45
C GLN A 123 9.31 11.04 11.38
N ASN A 124 9.28 10.79 12.71
CA ASN A 124 9.74 11.70 13.76
C ASN A 124 8.80 12.81 14.26
N VAL A 125 7.50 12.61 14.29
CA VAL A 125 6.62 13.57 14.97
C VAL A 125 5.96 12.91 16.18
N GLY A 126 6.46 13.21 17.39
CA GLY A 126 5.74 13.04 18.65
C GLY A 126 5.24 11.63 19.01
N GLY A 127 5.88 10.56 18.54
CA GLY A 127 5.53 9.17 18.90
C GLY A 127 4.29 8.60 18.21
N LYS A 128 3.60 9.36 17.35
CA LYS A 128 2.59 8.82 16.44
C LYS A 128 3.26 8.37 15.15
N ASN A 129 2.85 7.22 14.64
CA ASN A 129 3.43 6.64 13.44
C ASN A 129 2.55 6.78 12.19
N LEU A 130 1.36 7.32 12.32
CA LEU A 130 0.38 7.43 11.25
C LEU A 130 -0.42 8.73 11.37
N TYR A 131 -0.54 9.44 10.26
CA TYR A 131 -1.24 10.71 10.16
C TYR A 131 -2.13 10.74 8.92
N GLU A 132 -3.18 11.53 9.01
CA GLU A 132 -4.02 11.90 7.88
C GLU A 132 -3.53 13.20 7.28
N PHE A 133 -3.40 13.22 5.97
CA PHE A 133 -3.04 14.40 5.19
C PHE A 133 -3.99 14.57 4.02
N VAL A 134 -3.95 15.75 3.43
CA VAL A 134 -4.58 16.01 2.13
C VAL A 134 -3.51 16.37 1.11
N VAL A 135 -3.67 15.86 -0.10
CA VAL A 135 -2.77 16.16 -1.22
C VAL A 135 -3.62 16.69 -2.38
N GLN A 136 -3.27 17.84 -2.91
CA GLN A 136 -3.95 18.38 -4.07
C GLN A 136 -3.75 17.46 -5.28
N LYS A 137 -4.75 17.41 -6.16
CA LYS A 137 -4.71 16.60 -7.38
C LYS A 137 -3.44 16.86 -8.19
N LYS A 138 -3.11 18.13 -8.43
CA LYS A 138 -1.90 18.54 -9.16
C LYS A 138 -0.60 18.12 -8.46
N GLU A 139 -0.58 18.15 -7.14
CA GLU A 139 0.58 17.69 -6.35
C GLU A 139 0.74 16.18 -6.42
N MET A 140 -0.36 15.44 -6.41
CA MET A 140 -0.34 13.97 -6.54
C MET A 140 0.31 13.53 -7.85
N GLU A 141 -0.04 14.19 -8.95
CA GLU A 141 0.55 13.93 -10.26
C GLU A 141 2.07 14.17 -10.22
N LYS A 142 2.49 15.34 -9.74
CA LYS A 142 3.91 15.69 -9.60
C LYS A 142 4.70 14.71 -8.72
N LEU A 143 4.12 14.27 -7.60
CA LEU A 143 4.73 13.31 -6.68
C LEU A 143 5.02 11.97 -7.37
N TYR A 144 4.06 11.47 -8.15
CA TYR A 144 4.19 10.22 -8.87
C TYR A 144 5.12 10.33 -10.08
N GLU A 145 4.98 11.38 -10.90
CA GLU A 145 5.86 11.62 -12.06
C GLU A 145 7.31 11.75 -11.63
N SER A 146 7.59 12.56 -10.60
CA SER A 146 8.95 12.70 -10.05
C SER A 146 9.51 11.38 -9.51
N PHE A 147 8.67 10.50 -8.97
CA PHE A 147 9.11 9.17 -8.57
C PHE A 147 9.51 8.33 -9.79
N CYS A 148 8.68 8.30 -10.82
CA CYS A 148 8.94 7.52 -12.04
C CYS A 148 10.20 7.99 -12.77
N GLU A 149 10.43 9.30 -12.81
CA GLU A 149 11.56 9.90 -13.52
C GLU A 149 12.88 9.76 -12.78
N ASN A 150 12.89 9.95 -11.47
CA ASN A 150 14.12 10.15 -10.70
C ASN A 150 14.50 8.96 -9.81
N ILE A 151 13.57 8.07 -9.49
CA ILE A 151 13.82 6.98 -8.55
C ILE A 151 13.67 5.62 -9.24
N TYR A 152 12.48 5.34 -9.77
CA TYR A 152 12.16 4.02 -10.30
C TYR A 152 10.93 4.06 -11.19
N ALA A 153 11.01 3.54 -12.40
CA ALA A 153 9.86 3.40 -13.30
C ALA A 153 8.95 2.25 -12.84
N ASP A 154 8.26 2.42 -11.74
CA ASP A 154 7.38 1.40 -11.19
C ASP A 154 5.89 1.81 -11.22
N GLY A 155 4.99 0.84 -11.02
CA GLY A 155 3.56 1.06 -11.08
C GLY A 155 2.95 1.41 -9.72
N ILE A 156 1.65 1.68 -9.76
CA ILE A 156 0.82 1.90 -8.58
C ILE A 156 0.34 0.55 -8.06
N TYR A 157 0.42 0.33 -6.75
CA TYR A 157 -0.11 -0.86 -6.12
C TYR A 157 -1.51 -0.60 -5.59
N TYR A 158 -2.41 -1.54 -5.81
CA TYR A 158 -3.74 -1.51 -5.22
C TYR A 158 -4.07 -2.89 -4.64
N ILE A 159 -5.00 -2.90 -3.71
CA ILE A 159 -5.37 -4.10 -2.99
C ILE A 159 -6.78 -4.47 -3.37
N GLU A 160 -6.91 -5.57 -4.08
CA GLU A 160 -8.20 -6.23 -4.28
C GLU A 160 -8.44 -7.18 -3.11
N SER A 161 -9.44 -6.88 -2.32
CA SER A 161 -9.85 -7.77 -1.26
C SER A 161 -11.21 -8.37 -1.60
N ASN A 162 -11.26 -9.68 -1.82
CA ASN A 162 -12.50 -10.44 -1.80
C ASN A 162 -13.01 -10.65 -0.35
N LEU A 163 -12.74 -9.68 0.51
CA LEU A 163 -13.04 -9.73 1.94
C LEU A 163 -14.53 -9.76 2.26
N VAL A 164 -15.41 -9.62 1.26
CA VAL A 164 -16.86 -9.80 1.43
C VAL A 164 -17.19 -11.21 1.89
N ASP A 165 -16.37 -12.20 1.57
CA ASP A 165 -16.53 -13.60 1.98
C ASP A 165 -15.65 -14.03 3.19
N CYS A 166 -14.75 -13.19 3.66
CA CYS A 166 -13.94 -13.48 4.83
C CYS A 166 -14.69 -13.29 6.16
N LYS A 167 -15.91 -13.82 6.26
CA LYS A 167 -16.51 -14.19 7.55
C LYS A 167 -15.84 -15.43 8.17
N LYS A 168 -14.78 -15.96 7.59
CA LYS A 168 -13.93 -16.96 8.23
C LYS A 168 -13.28 -16.29 9.44
N ASN A 169 -13.66 -16.76 10.61
CA ASN A 169 -13.08 -16.37 11.88
C ASN A 169 -11.56 -16.42 11.78
N TRP A 170 -10.93 -15.27 11.71
CA TRP A 170 -9.48 -15.14 11.71
C TRP A 170 -8.83 -15.81 12.92
N TYR A 171 -9.63 -16.09 13.95
CA TYR A 171 -9.24 -16.83 15.17
C TYR A 171 -9.07 -18.33 14.95
N GLU A 172 -9.65 -18.91 13.89
CA GLU A 172 -9.54 -20.35 13.58
C GLU A 172 -8.30 -20.69 12.75
N ILE A 173 -7.54 -19.68 12.35
CA ILE A 173 -6.34 -19.84 11.51
C ILE A 173 -5.06 -19.91 12.38
N PHE A 174 -5.16 -19.76 13.68
CA PHE A 174 -4.04 -19.80 14.63
C PHE A 174 -4.05 -21.04 15.52
#